data_9ad8361c2687a358dcad5ef87944feeb
#
_entry.id   9ad8361c2687a358dcad5ef87944feeb
#
_cell.length_a   1.000
_cell.length_b   1.000
_cell.length_c   1.000
_cell.angle_alpha   90.00
_cell.angle_beta   90.00
_cell.angle_gamma   90.00
#
_symmetry.space_group_name_H-M   'P 1'
#
loop_
_entity.id
_entity.type
_entity.pdbx_description
1 polymer ?
#
loop_
_entity_poly.entity_id
_entity_poly.type
_entity_poly.pdbx_seq_one_letter_code
_entity_poly.pdbx_strand_id
1 'polypeptide(L)'
;MLENSRAQAALVSGALLPALSAAMVKSEHELKKVIVSRPIAPLRDSEADFEAFIQRAEPMAQPAATSADDPGFWLYSSGSTGRPKGTVHSHANPYWTAELYGTRLLGITEQDVCFSAAKLFFAYGLGNALTFPMSVGATTILMAERPTPDATFARWGGKVGNTKPTIFFGAPTGFAGM
;
A
#
# COMPACT_ATOMS: atom_id res chain seq x y z
N MET A 1 -12.17 -12.56 -1.83
CA MET A 1 -10.78 -12.25 -1.46
C MET A 1 -10.36 -13.00 -0.22
N LEU A 2 -11.08 -12.90 0.91
CA LEU A 2 -10.72 -13.59 2.16
C LEU A 2 -10.57 -15.11 1.99
N GLU A 3 -11.55 -15.76 1.39
CA GLU A 3 -11.53 -17.19 1.07
C GLU A 3 -10.36 -17.57 0.14
N ASN A 4 -10.18 -16.84 -0.95
CA ASN A 4 -9.15 -17.14 -1.95
C ASN A 4 -7.72 -16.91 -1.44
N SER A 5 -7.50 -15.89 -0.62
CA SER A 5 -6.17 -15.58 -0.06
C SER A 5 -5.76 -16.53 1.06
N ARG A 6 -6.73 -17.21 1.70
CA ARG A 6 -6.51 -18.01 2.91
C ARG A 6 -5.75 -17.25 4.00
N ALA A 7 -5.95 -15.93 4.05
CA ALA A 7 -5.29 -15.05 5.01
C ALA A 7 -5.64 -15.46 6.44
N GLN A 8 -4.64 -15.56 7.31
CA GLN A 8 -4.82 -15.92 8.72
C GLN A 8 -4.85 -14.69 9.64
N ALA A 9 -4.38 -13.55 9.15
CA ALA A 9 -4.47 -12.27 9.83
C ALA A 9 -4.89 -11.16 8.86
N ALA A 10 -5.57 -10.14 9.39
CA ALA A 10 -5.92 -8.94 8.62
C ALA A 10 -5.45 -7.70 9.37
N LEU A 11 -4.85 -6.75 8.64
CA LEU A 11 -4.59 -5.40 9.11
C LEU A 11 -5.57 -4.45 8.42
N VAL A 12 -6.34 -3.70 9.21
CA VAL A 12 -7.39 -2.82 8.70
C VAL A 12 -7.42 -1.50 9.45
N SER A 13 -7.78 -0.40 8.79
CA SER A 13 -8.06 0.85 9.50
C SER A 13 -9.41 0.77 10.24
N GLY A 14 -9.53 1.47 11.38
CA GLY A 14 -10.77 1.49 12.16
C GLY A 14 -11.99 1.92 11.33
N ALA A 15 -11.82 2.86 10.41
CA ALA A 15 -12.88 3.29 9.50
C ALA A 15 -13.40 2.20 8.55
N LEU A 16 -12.56 1.22 8.20
CA LEU A 16 -12.90 0.11 7.30
C LEU A 16 -13.22 -1.21 8.04
N LEU A 17 -13.05 -1.25 9.35
CA LEU A 17 -13.36 -2.43 10.16
C LEU A 17 -14.80 -2.94 9.97
N PRO A 18 -15.85 -2.09 9.90
CA PRO A 18 -17.21 -2.56 9.63
C PRO A 18 -17.35 -3.31 8.29
N ALA A 19 -16.64 -2.84 7.24
CA ALA A 19 -16.67 -3.50 5.93
C ALA A 19 -15.96 -4.87 5.97
N LEU A 20 -14.82 -4.98 6.65
CA LEU A 20 -14.14 -6.25 6.86
C LEU A 20 -15.01 -7.20 7.67
N SER A 21 -15.61 -6.75 8.78
CA SER A 21 -16.50 -7.56 9.61
C SER A 21 -17.70 -8.11 8.81
N ALA A 22 -18.32 -7.26 7.97
CA ALA A 22 -19.41 -7.70 7.10
C ALA A 22 -18.96 -8.73 6.05
N ALA A 23 -17.73 -8.62 5.53
CA ALA A 23 -17.16 -9.59 4.61
C ALA A 23 -16.87 -10.93 5.30
N MET A 24 -16.36 -10.90 6.53
CA MET A 24 -16.11 -12.12 7.34
C MET A 24 -17.39 -12.92 7.59
N VAL A 25 -18.50 -12.23 7.86
CA VAL A 25 -19.79 -12.91 8.06
C VAL A 25 -20.31 -13.59 6.78
N LYS A 26 -19.96 -13.04 5.61
CA LYS A 26 -20.49 -13.47 4.30
C LYS A 26 -19.63 -14.47 3.55
N SER A 27 -18.42 -14.77 4.04
CA SER A 27 -17.48 -15.66 3.36
C SER A 27 -16.86 -16.64 4.32
N GLU A 28 -16.52 -17.81 3.82
CA GLU A 28 -15.59 -18.70 4.51
C GLU A 28 -14.21 -18.05 4.54
N HIS A 29 -13.54 -18.11 5.69
CA HIS A 29 -12.22 -17.50 5.85
C HIS A 29 -11.41 -18.20 6.96
N GLU A 30 -10.10 -18.04 6.90
CA GLU A 30 -9.16 -18.58 7.87
C GLU A 30 -8.61 -17.52 8.85
N LEU A 31 -9.20 -16.32 8.90
CA LEU A 31 -8.72 -15.24 9.77
C LEU A 31 -8.81 -15.63 11.25
N LYS A 32 -7.68 -15.61 11.92
CA LYS A 32 -7.53 -15.86 13.37
C LYS A 32 -7.36 -14.58 14.17
N LYS A 33 -6.84 -13.51 13.53
CA LYS A 33 -6.56 -12.23 14.17
C LYS A 33 -6.86 -11.07 13.24
N VAL A 34 -7.51 -10.05 13.78
CA VAL A 34 -7.69 -8.76 13.11
C VAL A 34 -6.92 -7.70 13.88
N ILE A 35 -6.04 -6.99 13.21
CA ILE A 35 -5.24 -5.88 13.77
C ILE A 35 -5.82 -4.59 13.23
N VAL A 36 -6.19 -3.68 14.12
CA VAL A 36 -6.93 -2.46 13.77
C VAL A 36 -6.05 -1.24 13.99
N SER A 37 -5.74 -0.54 12.92
CA SER A 37 -5.04 0.74 12.99
C SER A 37 -6.03 1.87 13.22
N ARG A 38 -5.79 2.71 14.22
CA ARG A 38 -6.65 3.84 14.60
C ARG A 38 -8.10 3.40 14.82
N PRO A 39 -8.37 2.57 15.84
CA PRO A 39 -9.73 2.13 16.14
C PRO A 39 -10.62 3.32 16.50
N ILE A 40 -11.85 3.34 15.98
CA ILE A 40 -12.85 4.39 16.23
C ILE A 40 -13.97 3.91 17.18
N ALA A 41 -13.90 2.66 17.60
CA ALA A 41 -14.82 2.03 18.55
C ALA A 41 -14.07 1.00 19.40
N PRO A 42 -14.64 0.53 20.52
CA PRO A 42 -14.06 -0.56 21.30
C PRO A 42 -13.84 -1.81 20.45
N LEU A 43 -12.68 -2.44 20.64
CA LEU A 43 -12.28 -3.65 19.94
C LEU A 43 -12.88 -4.89 20.61
N ARG A 44 -13.14 -5.95 19.82
CA ARG A 44 -13.56 -7.26 20.28
C ARG A 44 -12.35 -8.10 20.71
N ASP A 45 -12.57 -9.20 21.41
CA ASP A 45 -11.49 -10.09 21.87
C ASP A 45 -10.61 -10.65 20.73
N SER A 46 -11.18 -10.87 19.54
CA SER A 46 -10.47 -11.30 18.35
C SER A 46 -9.70 -10.20 17.62
N GLU A 47 -9.88 -8.96 18.03
CA GLU A 47 -9.29 -7.75 17.46
C GLU A 47 -8.16 -7.23 18.36
N ALA A 48 -7.15 -6.58 17.78
CA ALA A 48 -6.07 -5.96 18.51
C ALA A 48 -5.79 -4.56 17.97
N ASP A 49 -5.51 -3.61 18.85
CA ASP A 49 -4.98 -2.30 18.46
C ASP A 49 -3.58 -2.46 17.86
N PHE A 50 -3.33 -1.79 16.74
CA PHE A 50 -2.09 -1.89 15.99
C PHE A 50 -0.87 -1.41 16.79
N GLU A 51 -1.00 -0.27 17.47
CA GLU A 51 0.11 0.30 18.27
C GLU A 51 0.43 -0.60 19.45
N ALA A 52 -0.58 -1.06 20.16
CA ALA A 52 -0.41 -1.97 21.28
C ALA A 52 0.15 -3.35 20.83
N PHE A 53 -0.21 -3.79 19.62
CA PHE A 53 0.31 -5.03 19.06
C PHE A 53 1.81 -4.92 18.75
N ILE A 54 2.26 -3.82 18.13
CA ILE A 54 3.67 -3.58 17.82
C ILE A 54 4.50 -3.42 19.09
N GLN A 55 4.00 -2.65 20.07
CA GLN A 55 4.73 -2.40 21.33
C GLN A 55 5.03 -3.66 22.14
N ARG A 56 4.24 -4.72 21.95
CA ARG A 56 4.44 -6.02 22.62
C ARG A 56 5.33 -6.99 21.85
N ALA A 57 5.65 -6.66 20.60
CA ALA A 57 6.45 -7.52 19.72
C ALA A 57 7.94 -7.31 19.99
N GLU A 58 8.68 -8.40 20.12
CA GLU A 58 10.13 -8.34 20.10
C GLU A 58 10.62 -8.16 18.66
N PRO A 59 11.65 -7.31 18.44
CA PRO A 59 12.26 -7.17 17.13
C PRO A 59 12.80 -8.49 16.61
N MET A 60 12.50 -8.82 15.34
CA MET A 60 13.09 -10.00 14.72
C MET A 60 14.57 -9.78 14.46
N ALA A 61 15.41 -10.68 14.95
CA ALA A 61 16.87 -10.61 14.78
C ALA A 61 17.30 -10.86 13.31
N GLN A 62 16.52 -11.65 12.59
CA GLN A 62 16.78 -12.00 11.19
C GLN A 62 15.46 -12.01 10.40
N PRO A 63 15.48 -11.66 9.11
CA PRO A 63 14.30 -11.83 8.25
C PRO A 63 14.00 -13.32 8.05
N ALA A 64 12.80 -13.64 7.57
CA ALA A 64 12.46 -15.00 7.19
C ALA A 64 13.40 -15.51 6.08
N ALA A 65 13.76 -16.79 6.14
CA ALA A 65 14.58 -17.43 5.12
C ALA A 65 13.74 -17.63 3.84
N THR A 66 13.78 -16.66 2.96
CA THR A 66 13.09 -16.65 1.67
C THR A 66 14.08 -16.43 0.53
N SER A 67 13.71 -16.91 -0.67
CA SER A 67 14.44 -16.68 -1.90
C SER A 67 13.74 -15.62 -2.78
N ALA A 68 14.45 -15.15 -3.80
CA ALA A 68 13.91 -14.18 -4.75
C ALA A 68 12.66 -14.69 -5.50
N ASP A 69 12.57 -16.01 -5.72
CA ASP A 69 11.50 -16.66 -6.46
C ASP A 69 10.31 -17.07 -5.59
N ASP A 70 10.46 -17.03 -4.27
CA ASP A 70 9.34 -17.34 -3.36
C ASP A 70 8.21 -16.32 -3.52
N PRO A 71 6.94 -16.73 -3.34
CA PRO A 71 5.81 -15.81 -3.29
C PRO A 71 5.99 -14.77 -2.18
N GLY A 72 6.05 -13.50 -2.55
CA GLY A 72 6.23 -12.39 -1.61
C GLY A 72 4.91 -11.77 -1.19
N PHE A 73 4.04 -11.47 -2.15
CA PHE A 73 2.75 -10.84 -1.90
C PHE A 73 1.77 -11.03 -3.05
N TRP A 74 0.49 -10.76 -2.78
CA TRP A 74 -0.56 -10.80 -3.78
C TRP A 74 -1.21 -9.44 -3.92
N LEU A 75 -1.46 -9.04 -5.18
CA LEU A 75 -2.26 -7.86 -5.50
C LEU A 75 -3.57 -8.30 -6.14
N TYR A 76 -4.68 -7.83 -5.58
CA TYR A 76 -6.00 -8.11 -6.12
C TYR A 76 -6.46 -7.01 -7.07
N SER A 77 -6.94 -7.43 -8.25
CA SER A 77 -7.60 -6.55 -9.20
C SER A 77 -9.02 -7.03 -9.48
N SER A 78 -9.90 -6.10 -9.89
CA SER A 78 -11.30 -6.44 -10.21
C SER A 78 -11.42 -7.33 -11.46
N GLY A 79 -10.42 -7.34 -12.34
CA GLY A 79 -10.43 -8.08 -13.59
C GLY A 79 -11.61 -7.72 -14.50
N SER A 80 -11.56 -8.14 -15.76
CA SER A 80 -12.63 -7.93 -16.75
C SER A 80 -13.91 -8.71 -16.44
N THR A 81 -13.84 -9.75 -15.60
CA THR A 81 -14.98 -10.61 -15.23
C THR A 81 -15.73 -10.15 -13.98
N GLY A 82 -15.33 -9.01 -13.38
CA GLY A 82 -15.93 -8.47 -12.16
C GLY A 82 -15.55 -9.22 -10.86
N ARG A 83 -14.97 -10.41 -10.96
CA ARG A 83 -14.46 -11.14 -9.78
C ARG A 83 -13.01 -10.73 -9.48
N PRO A 84 -12.68 -10.39 -8.22
CA PRO A 84 -11.30 -10.10 -7.84
C PRO A 84 -10.37 -11.28 -8.13
N LYS A 85 -9.26 -10.99 -8.80
CA LYS A 85 -8.20 -11.98 -9.09
C LYS A 85 -6.93 -11.57 -8.34
N GLY A 86 -6.35 -12.50 -7.58
CA GLY A 86 -5.07 -12.31 -6.91
C GLY A 86 -3.92 -12.62 -7.85
N THR A 87 -3.09 -11.64 -8.14
CA THR A 87 -1.83 -11.82 -8.87
C THR A 87 -0.73 -12.06 -7.85
N VAL A 88 -0.08 -13.21 -7.94
CA VAL A 88 1.04 -13.58 -7.08
C VAL A 88 2.31 -12.91 -7.60
N HIS A 89 3.00 -12.19 -6.72
CA HIS A 89 4.30 -11.59 -6.98
C HIS A 89 5.37 -12.27 -6.14
N SER A 90 6.52 -12.54 -6.73
CA SER A 90 7.69 -13.01 -6.00
C SER A 90 8.40 -11.88 -5.27
N HIS A 91 9.31 -12.22 -4.35
CA HIS A 91 10.15 -11.22 -3.67
C HIS A 91 11.02 -10.42 -4.66
N ALA A 92 11.38 -10.98 -5.81
CA ALA A 92 12.16 -10.27 -6.84
C ALA A 92 11.34 -9.23 -7.63
N ASN A 93 10.02 -9.34 -7.71
CA ASN A 93 9.21 -8.46 -8.57
C ASN A 93 9.33 -6.98 -8.22
N PRO A 94 9.27 -6.54 -6.95
CA PRO A 94 9.49 -5.13 -6.60
C PRO A 94 10.86 -4.62 -7.05
N TYR A 95 11.92 -5.43 -6.86
CA TYR A 95 13.27 -5.08 -7.29
C TYR A 95 13.34 -4.87 -8.80
N TRP A 96 12.88 -5.85 -9.58
CA TRP A 96 12.95 -5.74 -11.04
C TRP A 96 12.09 -4.62 -11.61
N THR A 97 10.93 -4.36 -11.01
CA THR A 97 10.07 -3.26 -11.43
C THR A 97 10.74 -1.90 -11.12
N ALA A 98 11.36 -1.77 -9.97
CA ALA A 98 12.11 -0.57 -9.61
C ALA A 98 13.34 -0.37 -10.51
N GLU A 99 14.12 -1.41 -10.72
CA GLU A 99 15.32 -1.36 -11.57
C GLU A 99 14.99 -1.02 -13.03
N LEU A 100 14.07 -1.78 -13.65
CA LEU A 100 13.78 -1.66 -15.08
C LEU A 100 12.97 -0.40 -15.42
N TYR A 101 12.01 -0.05 -14.58
CA TYR A 101 11.12 1.08 -14.83
C TYR A 101 11.53 2.32 -14.05
N GLY A 102 11.68 2.22 -12.72
CA GLY A 102 12.01 3.35 -11.86
C GLY A 102 13.38 3.94 -12.20
N THR A 103 14.42 3.13 -12.20
CA THR A 103 15.80 3.57 -12.39
C THR A 103 16.15 3.75 -13.87
N ARG A 104 15.99 2.70 -14.69
CA ARG A 104 16.48 2.76 -16.09
C ARG A 104 15.61 3.57 -17.01
N LEU A 105 14.27 3.50 -16.88
CA LEU A 105 13.37 4.21 -17.77
C LEU A 105 13.04 5.62 -17.28
N LEU A 106 12.63 5.78 -16.02
CA LEU A 106 12.27 7.07 -15.45
C LEU A 106 13.49 7.88 -14.96
N GLY A 107 14.62 7.23 -14.72
CA GLY A 107 15.84 7.88 -14.24
C GLY A 107 15.72 8.44 -12.83
N ILE A 108 14.92 7.84 -11.96
CA ILE A 108 14.75 8.29 -10.57
C ILE A 108 16.07 8.15 -9.82
N THR A 109 16.45 9.18 -9.09
CA THR A 109 17.67 9.28 -8.29
C THR A 109 17.33 9.60 -6.82
N GLU A 110 18.31 9.54 -5.93
CA GLU A 110 18.16 9.90 -4.51
C GLU A 110 17.77 11.38 -4.28
N GLN A 111 18.06 12.26 -5.24
CA GLN A 111 17.73 13.68 -5.19
C GLN A 111 16.26 13.96 -5.54
N ASP A 112 15.55 12.96 -6.08
CA ASP A 112 14.18 13.16 -6.50
C ASP A 112 13.19 13.12 -5.33
N VAL A 113 12.09 13.82 -5.55
CA VAL A 113 10.92 13.82 -4.67
C VAL A 113 9.74 13.29 -5.45
N CYS A 114 9.37 12.05 -5.18
CA CYS A 114 8.26 11.36 -5.84
C CYS A 114 6.93 11.69 -5.17
N PHE A 115 5.93 12.08 -5.93
CA PHE A 115 4.56 12.24 -5.48
C PHE A 115 3.60 11.41 -6.32
N SER A 116 2.86 10.51 -5.70
CA SER A 116 1.82 9.72 -6.35
C SER A 116 0.44 10.05 -5.80
N ALA A 117 -0.51 10.39 -6.68
CA ALA A 117 -1.90 10.54 -6.32
C ALA A 117 -2.57 9.21 -5.96
N ALA A 118 -2.04 8.09 -6.48
CA ALA A 118 -2.53 6.76 -6.16
C ALA A 118 -2.08 6.32 -4.77
N LYS A 119 -2.96 5.60 -4.07
CA LYS A 119 -2.67 5.07 -2.73
C LYS A 119 -1.77 3.84 -2.78
N LEU A 120 -1.01 3.59 -1.72
CA LEU A 120 -0.08 2.47 -1.59
C LEU A 120 -0.72 1.08 -1.76
N PHE A 121 -2.03 0.95 -1.48
CA PHE A 121 -2.73 -0.32 -1.64
C PHE A 121 -3.09 -0.67 -3.10
N PHE A 122 -2.91 0.27 -4.04
CA PHE A 122 -2.97 -0.02 -5.47
C PHE A 122 -1.58 -0.37 -6.00
N ALA A 123 -1.51 -1.31 -6.95
CA ALA A 123 -0.26 -1.68 -7.59
C ALA A 123 0.51 -0.47 -8.16
N TYR A 124 -0.22 0.48 -8.78
CA TYR A 124 0.35 1.72 -9.31
C TYR A 124 0.98 2.58 -8.22
N GLY A 125 0.27 2.79 -7.10
CA GLY A 125 0.80 3.56 -5.96
C GLY A 125 1.91 2.84 -5.21
N LEU A 126 1.86 1.51 -5.12
CA LEU A 126 2.90 0.70 -4.49
C LEU A 126 4.26 0.89 -5.20
N GLY A 127 4.27 0.87 -6.53
CA GLY A 127 5.48 1.16 -7.30
C GLY A 127 5.95 2.60 -7.11
N ASN A 128 5.10 3.53 -7.48
CA ASN A 128 5.45 4.94 -7.64
C ASN A 128 5.75 5.68 -6.32
N ALA A 129 5.11 5.28 -5.23
CA ALA A 129 5.25 5.95 -3.94
C ALA A 129 6.04 5.14 -2.90
N LEU A 130 6.38 3.89 -3.18
CA LEU A 130 7.14 3.06 -2.25
C LEU A 130 8.35 2.42 -2.91
N THR A 131 8.17 1.42 -3.79
CA THR A 131 9.29 0.58 -4.21
C THR A 131 10.30 1.31 -5.10
N PHE A 132 9.86 2.21 -5.99
CA PHE A 132 10.77 2.95 -6.85
C PHE A 132 11.59 3.98 -6.06
N PRO A 133 10.98 4.90 -5.29
CA PRO A 133 11.78 5.85 -4.51
C PRO A 133 12.65 5.16 -3.46
N MET A 134 12.17 4.11 -2.78
CA MET A 134 12.99 3.38 -1.81
C MET A 134 14.23 2.73 -2.42
N SER A 135 14.13 2.23 -3.66
CA SER A 135 15.25 1.53 -4.30
C SER A 135 16.47 2.41 -4.56
N VAL A 136 16.27 3.72 -4.63
CA VAL A 136 17.33 4.71 -4.89
C VAL A 136 17.53 5.70 -3.73
N GLY A 137 16.77 5.59 -2.64
CA GLY A 137 16.84 6.51 -1.51
C GLY A 137 16.13 7.85 -1.73
N ALA A 138 15.24 7.95 -2.73
CA ALA A 138 14.49 9.16 -3.03
C ALA A 138 13.41 9.46 -1.97
N THR A 139 13.03 10.74 -1.88
CA THR A 139 11.94 11.17 -0.99
C THR A 139 10.58 10.86 -1.59
N THR A 140 9.61 10.48 -0.74
CA THR A 140 8.22 10.27 -1.15
C THR A 140 7.27 11.21 -0.42
N ILE A 141 6.39 11.87 -1.17
CA ILE A 141 5.24 12.61 -0.63
C ILE A 141 4.03 11.68 -0.65
N LEU A 142 3.51 11.35 0.53
CA LEU A 142 2.28 10.57 0.69
C LEU A 142 1.06 11.47 0.83
N MET A 143 -0.09 10.98 0.34
CA MET A 143 -1.37 11.68 0.36
C MET A 143 -2.43 10.78 0.99
N ALA A 144 -2.83 11.08 2.22
CA ALA A 144 -3.84 10.29 2.92
C ALA A 144 -5.27 10.56 2.42
N GLU A 145 -5.60 11.83 2.15
CA GLU A 145 -6.90 12.27 1.67
C GLU A 145 -7.14 11.94 0.19
N ARG A 146 -8.38 12.12 -0.26
CA ARG A 146 -8.74 11.94 -1.68
C ARG A 146 -7.95 12.92 -2.56
N PRO A 147 -7.39 12.47 -3.71
CA PRO A 147 -6.61 13.33 -4.60
C PRO A 147 -7.55 14.25 -5.41
N THR A 148 -8.00 15.36 -4.80
CA THR A 148 -8.67 16.44 -5.50
C THR A 148 -7.62 17.33 -6.20
N PRO A 149 -8.00 18.09 -7.25
CA PRO A 149 -7.08 19.06 -7.88
C PRO A 149 -6.44 20.00 -6.86
N ASP A 150 -7.19 20.64 -6.00
CA ASP A 150 -6.67 21.58 -5.00
C ASP A 150 -5.66 20.93 -4.05
N ALA A 151 -5.96 19.72 -3.54
CA ALA A 151 -5.07 19.01 -2.65
C ALA A 151 -3.78 18.55 -3.37
N THR A 152 -3.87 18.24 -4.66
CA THR A 152 -2.74 17.90 -5.51
C THR A 152 -1.87 19.12 -5.79
N PHE A 153 -2.47 20.26 -6.21
CA PHE A 153 -1.74 21.50 -6.44
C PHE A 153 -1.11 22.08 -5.17
N ALA A 154 -1.73 21.88 -4.01
CA ALA A 154 -1.13 22.28 -2.74
C ALA A 154 0.21 21.56 -2.48
N ARG A 155 0.31 20.27 -2.84
CA ARG A 155 1.58 19.52 -2.75
C ARG A 155 2.57 19.92 -3.82
N TRP A 156 2.14 20.09 -5.05
CA TRP A 156 3.04 20.61 -6.11
C TRP A 156 3.64 21.97 -5.76
N GLY A 157 2.86 22.84 -5.15
CA GLY A 157 3.31 24.15 -4.69
C GLY A 157 4.19 24.12 -3.43
N GLY A 158 4.38 22.96 -2.80
CA GLY A 158 5.12 22.84 -1.54
C GLY A 158 4.36 23.39 -0.32
N LYS A 159 3.05 23.62 -0.42
CA LYS A 159 2.23 24.14 0.68
C LYS A 159 1.99 23.10 1.78
N VAL A 160 2.25 21.82 1.49
CA VAL A 160 2.16 20.72 2.44
C VAL A 160 3.55 20.12 2.62
N GLY A 161 4.09 20.21 3.83
CA GLY A 161 5.39 19.64 4.18
C GLY A 161 6.62 20.40 3.67
N ASN A 162 6.45 21.63 3.11
CA ASN A 162 7.53 22.49 2.56
C ASN A 162 8.42 21.77 1.52
N THR A 163 7.92 20.74 0.88
CA THR A 163 8.66 19.96 -0.10
C THR A 163 7.91 19.93 -1.41
N LYS A 164 8.58 20.24 -2.51
CA LYS A 164 8.02 20.21 -3.86
C LYS A 164 8.43 18.90 -4.55
N PRO A 165 7.49 18.19 -5.21
CA PRO A 165 7.83 17.02 -5.99
C PRO A 165 8.64 17.41 -7.24
N THR A 166 9.60 16.55 -7.62
CA THR A 166 10.29 16.59 -8.91
C THR A 166 9.62 15.66 -9.91
N ILE A 167 8.96 14.59 -9.43
CA ILE A 167 8.25 13.60 -10.23
C ILE A 167 6.84 13.43 -9.70
N PHE A 168 5.85 13.47 -10.59
CA PHE A 168 4.44 13.26 -10.26
C PHE A 168 3.86 12.07 -11.04
N PHE A 169 3.16 11.20 -10.31
CA PHE A 169 2.43 10.07 -10.85
C PHE A 169 0.92 10.26 -10.65
N GLY A 170 0.21 10.50 -11.74
CA GLY A 170 -1.23 10.70 -11.75
C GLY A 170 -1.95 9.70 -12.64
N ALA A 171 -3.26 9.54 -12.44
CA ALA A 171 -4.12 8.77 -13.33
C ALA A 171 -4.80 9.69 -14.37
N PRO A 172 -5.21 9.19 -15.55
CA PRO A 172 -5.85 10.01 -16.58
C PRO A 172 -7.04 10.83 -16.08
N THR A 173 -7.89 10.25 -15.24
CA THR A 173 -9.03 10.95 -14.64
C THR A 173 -8.61 12.09 -13.71
N GLY A 174 -7.47 11.95 -13.03
CA GLY A 174 -6.90 13.01 -12.21
C GLY A 174 -6.44 14.19 -13.06
N PHE A 175 -5.70 13.91 -14.14
CA PHE A 175 -5.25 14.96 -15.07
C PHE A 175 -6.42 15.67 -15.78
N ALA A 176 -7.48 14.94 -16.14
CA ALA A 176 -8.65 15.53 -16.77
C ALA A 176 -9.44 16.48 -15.83
N GLY A 177 -9.28 16.32 -14.51
CA GLY A 177 -9.92 17.17 -13.51
C GLY A 177 -9.09 18.37 -13.04
N MET A 178 -7.83 18.44 -13.47
CA MET A 178 -6.89 19.53 -13.16
C MET A 178 -6.93 20.62 -14.23
#